data_d5f64c5c8455a7162f9ed175c1491f8a
#
_entry.id   d5f64c5c8455a7162f9ed175c1491f8a
#
_cell.length_a   1.000
_cell.length_b   1.000
_cell.length_c   1.000
_cell.angle_alpha   90.00
_cell.angle_beta   90.00
_cell.angle_gamma   90.00
#
_symmetry.space_group_name_H-M   'P 1'
#
loop_
_entity.id
_entity.type
_entity.pdbx_description
1 polymer ?
#
loop_
_entity_poly.entity_id
_entity_poly.type
_entity_poly.pdbx_seq_one_letter_code
_entity_poly.pdbx_strand_id
1 'polypeptide(L)'
;GDVYKRQHKAKRHTDDIVACKLQYPDMASAVSADLSQLKMIFSIYQSYNKAIKTDEVYKEITDRLKEELDYEREKKLMAVFRNIFSNINFVHVPKTYDKLSTKRLLTMSWLDGEPILNFKKSPKETRNTLAANMYKAWYKPFFEYGVLHGDPHLGNYSVQKKDLSINIYDFGCMRIFNGNFIQGVIDLYFALQEKDNSKAVHAYEQWGFTDITKEKLKVLNKWAGFLYSPLMEDKV
;
A
#
# COMPACT_ATOMS: atom_id res chain seq x y z
N GLY A 1 5.71 7.01 -16.61
CA GLY A 1 4.64 6.07 -16.91
C GLY A 1 5.05 4.67 -16.48
N ASP A 2 4.09 3.90 -16.05
CA ASP A 2 4.28 2.54 -15.57
C ASP A 2 4.90 1.66 -16.69
N VAL A 3 5.96 0.93 -16.40
CA VAL A 3 6.69 0.15 -17.40
C VAL A 3 5.85 -1.03 -17.93
N TYR A 4 4.95 -1.55 -17.11
CA TYR A 4 4.26 -2.82 -17.36
C TYR A 4 2.79 -2.69 -17.76
N LYS A 5 2.17 -1.54 -17.61
CA LYS A 5 0.72 -1.35 -17.79
C LYS A 5 0.40 0.04 -18.36
N ARG A 6 -0.73 0.13 -19.06
CA ARG A 6 -1.28 1.41 -19.54
C ARG A 6 -2.67 1.63 -18.98
N GLN A 7 -2.94 2.85 -18.57
CA GLN A 7 -4.27 3.30 -18.17
C GLN A 7 -4.87 4.19 -19.25
N HIS A 8 -6.09 3.89 -19.64
CA HIS A 8 -6.82 4.62 -20.66
C HIS A 8 -8.20 5.05 -20.15
N LYS A 9 -8.56 6.28 -20.46
CA LYS A 9 -9.94 6.74 -20.33
C LYS A 9 -10.72 6.29 -21.57
N ALA A 10 -11.83 5.61 -21.38
CA ALA A 10 -12.69 5.12 -22.47
C ALA A 10 -14.15 5.46 -22.22
N LYS A 11 -14.93 5.51 -23.27
CA LYS A 11 -16.38 5.70 -23.22
C LYS A 11 -17.07 4.40 -23.60
N ARG A 12 -18.02 3.97 -22.80
CA ARG A 12 -18.86 2.80 -23.11
C ARG A 12 -19.93 3.15 -24.14
N HIS A 13 -20.51 2.14 -24.77
CA HIS A 13 -21.69 2.32 -25.62
C HIS A 13 -22.91 2.89 -24.86
N THR A 14 -22.93 2.76 -23.53
CA THR A 14 -23.92 3.34 -22.62
C THR A 14 -23.58 4.77 -22.18
N ASP A 15 -22.64 5.41 -22.86
CA ASP A 15 -22.12 6.77 -22.61
C ASP A 15 -21.34 6.95 -21.29
N ASP A 16 -21.26 5.93 -20.43
CA ASP A 16 -20.47 5.99 -19.21
C ASP A 16 -18.97 6.07 -19.50
N ILE A 17 -18.27 6.86 -18.71
CA ILE A 17 -16.81 6.95 -18.74
C ILE A 17 -16.21 5.89 -17.82
N VAL A 18 -15.20 5.19 -18.32
CA VAL A 18 -14.46 4.14 -17.59
C VAL A 18 -12.97 4.35 -17.67
N ALA A 19 -12.25 3.84 -16.68
CA ALA A 19 -10.81 3.64 -16.72
C ALA A 19 -10.52 2.18 -17.08
N CYS A 20 -9.61 1.99 -18.03
CA CYS A 20 -9.14 0.69 -18.47
C CYS A 20 -7.65 0.56 -18.16
N LYS A 21 -7.28 -0.41 -17.31
CA LYS A 21 -5.91 -0.77 -16.99
C LYS A 21 -5.54 -2.01 -17.79
N LEU A 22 -4.62 -1.86 -18.75
CA LEU A 22 -4.28 -2.89 -19.71
C LEU A 22 -2.81 -3.31 -19.58
N GLN A 23 -2.56 -4.60 -19.49
CA GLN A 23 -1.20 -5.15 -19.56
C GLN A 23 -0.69 -5.18 -21.00
N TYR A 24 0.62 -4.91 -21.15
CA TYR A 24 1.25 -5.10 -22.46
C TYR A 24 1.21 -6.57 -22.91
N PRO A 25 1.20 -6.83 -24.22
CA PRO A 25 1.44 -8.17 -24.74
C PRO A 25 2.76 -8.74 -24.18
N ASP A 26 2.80 -10.05 -23.96
CA ASP A 26 3.98 -10.79 -23.48
C ASP A 26 4.60 -10.36 -22.15
N MET A 27 3.81 -9.64 -21.33
CA MET A 27 4.27 -9.11 -20.06
C MET A 27 4.78 -10.20 -19.10
N ALA A 28 4.10 -11.36 -19.06
CA ALA A 28 4.52 -12.48 -18.24
C ALA A 28 5.91 -13.01 -18.64
N SER A 29 6.20 -13.02 -19.94
CA SER A 29 7.51 -13.44 -20.48
C SER A 29 8.59 -12.41 -20.14
N ALA A 30 8.30 -11.12 -20.24
CA ALA A 30 9.23 -10.05 -19.88
C ALA A 30 9.59 -10.11 -18.38
N VAL A 31 8.60 -10.22 -17.50
CA VAL A 31 8.83 -10.36 -16.06
C VAL A 31 9.62 -11.63 -15.74
N SER A 32 9.35 -12.75 -16.42
CA SER A 32 10.13 -13.98 -16.24
C SER A 32 11.59 -13.82 -16.63
N ALA A 33 11.89 -13.09 -17.72
CA ALA A 33 13.25 -12.77 -18.15
C ALA A 33 13.96 -11.87 -17.12
N ASP A 34 13.31 -10.81 -16.66
CA ASP A 34 13.86 -9.89 -15.65
C ASP A 34 14.17 -10.62 -14.32
N LEU A 35 13.27 -11.50 -13.89
CA LEU A 35 13.48 -12.33 -12.69
C LEU A 35 14.66 -13.28 -12.86
N SER A 36 14.86 -13.87 -14.04
CA SER A 36 15.99 -14.74 -14.32
C SER A 36 17.31 -13.98 -14.25
N GLN A 37 17.35 -12.75 -14.77
CA GLN A 37 18.54 -11.87 -14.67
C GLN A 37 18.81 -11.49 -13.21
N LEU A 38 17.76 -11.13 -12.45
CA LEU A 38 17.90 -10.78 -11.03
C LEU A 38 18.45 -11.95 -10.22
N LYS A 39 17.98 -13.19 -10.49
CA LYS A 39 18.48 -14.41 -9.84
C LYS A 39 19.96 -14.60 -10.10
N MET A 40 20.41 -14.37 -11.33
CA MET A 40 21.83 -14.45 -11.67
C MET A 40 22.67 -13.42 -10.90
N ILE A 41 22.20 -12.16 -10.84
CA ILE A 41 22.86 -11.11 -10.07
C ILE A 41 22.97 -11.48 -8.60
N PHE A 42 21.89 -11.99 -8.00
CA PHE A 42 21.90 -12.42 -6.60
C PHE A 42 22.81 -13.60 -6.33
N SER A 43 22.92 -14.55 -7.26
CA SER A 43 23.87 -15.67 -7.12
C SER A 43 25.33 -15.22 -7.12
N ILE A 44 25.66 -14.25 -7.96
CA ILE A 44 26.98 -13.62 -7.96
C ILE A 44 27.23 -12.89 -6.65
N TYR A 45 26.27 -12.07 -6.20
CA TYR A 45 26.40 -11.31 -4.94
C TYR A 45 26.61 -12.23 -3.73
N GLN A 46 25.85 -13.33 -3.63
CA GLN A 46 25.99 -14.33 -2.54
C GLN A 46 27.38 -14.98 -2.52
N SER A 47 28.06 -15.11 -3.65
CA SER A 47 29.41 -15.66 -3.67
C SER A 47 30.44 -14.75 -2.99
N TYR A 48 30.18 -13.44 -2.95
CA TYR A 48 31.03 -12.45 -2.30
C TYR A 48 30.60 -12.08 -0.89
N ASN A 49 29.27 -12.08 -0.61
CA ASN A 49 28.75 -11.62 0.67
C ASN A 49 27.56 -12.49 1.14
N LYS A 50 27.77 -13.20 2.24
CA LYS A 50 26.76 -14.09 2.84
C LYS A 50 25.89 -13.40 3.91
N ALA A 51 26.07 -12.10 4.16
CA ALA A 51 25.35 -11.38 5.21
C ALA A 51 23.85 -11.18 4.88
N ILE A 52 23.48 -11.21 3.60
CA ILE A 52 22.09 -11.03 3.16
C ILE A 52 21.60 -12.34 2.53
N LYS A 53 20.43 -12.79 2.96
CA LYS A 53 19.74 -13.96 2.38
C LYS A 53 19.01 -13.53 1.11
N THR A 54 19.74 -13.53 -0.01
CA THR A 54 19.21 -13.07 -1.30
C THR A 54 18.06 -13.92 -1.82
N ASP A 55 17.94 -15.18 -1.41
CA ASP A 55 16.83 -16.05 -1.81
C ASP A 55 15.49 -15.55 -1.26
N GLU A 56 15.45 -15.08 0.00
CA GLU A 56 14.25 -14.50 0.60
C GLU A 56 13.85 -13.21 -0.11
N VAL A 57 14.85 -12.36 -0.41
CA VAL A 57 14.63 -11.11 -1.16
C VAL A 57 14.12 -11.38 -2.58
N TYR A 58 14.73 -12.37 -3.27
CA TYR A 58 14.30 -12.79 -4.60
C TYR A 58 12.86 -13.30 -4.61
N LYS A 59 12.51 -14.12 -3.61
CA LYS A 59 11.15 -14.63 -3.46
C LYS A 59 10.15 -13.49 -3.27
N GLU A 60 10.44 -12.54 -2.37
CA GLU A 60 9.57 -11.39 -2.13
C GLU A 60 9.38 -10.56 -3.39
N ILE A 61 10.44 -10.23 -4.12
CA ILE A 61 10.35 -9.49 -5.38
C ILE A 61 9.52 -10.25 -6.41
N THR A 62 9.72 -11.56 -6.52
CA THR A 62 8.98 -12.42 -7.46
C THR A 62 7.48 -12.42 -7.15
N ASP A 63 7.14 -12.58 -5.88
CA ASP A 63 5.74 -12.61 -5.43
C ASP A 63 5.07 -11.25 -5.67
N ARG A 64 5.77 -10.12 -5.43
CA ARG A 64 5.24 -8.77 -5.71
C ARG A 64 5.01 -8.51 -7.19
N LEU A 65 5.96 -8.89 -8.05
CA LEU A 65 5.78 -8.72 -9.50
C LEU A 65 4.61 -9.56 -10.04
N LYS A 66 4.40 -10.77 -9.50
CA LYS A 66 3.24 -11.60 -9.87
C LYS A 66 1.93 -10.97 -9.39
N GLU A 67 1.88 -10.44 -8.17
CA GLU A 67 0.71 -9.74 -7.63
C GLU A 67 0.33 -8.51 -8.48
N GLU A 68 1.32 -7.73 -8.94
CA GLU A 68 1.13 -6.58 -9.82
C GLU A 68 0.47 -6.93 -11.17
N LEU A 69 0.65 -8.16 -11.64
CA LEU A 69 0.06 -8.65 -12.88
C LEU A 69 -1.28 -9.37 -12.65
N ASP A 70 -1.71 -9.58 -11.41
CA ASP A 70 -2.94 -10.30 -11.08
C ASP A 70 -4.13 -9.35 -10.94
N TYR A 71 -4.76 -9.01 -12.06
CA TYR A 71 -5.94 -8.15 -12.08
C TYR A 71 -7.18 -8.80 -11.46
N GLU A 72 -7.25 -10.12 -11.37
CA GLU A 72 -8.34 -10.80 -10.64
C GLU A 72 -8.19 -10.60 -9.13
N ARG A 73 -6.95 -10.64 -8.62
CA ARG A 73 -6.64 -10.31 -7.22
C ARG A 73 -6.91 -8.83 -6.95
N GLU A 74 -6.43 -7.92 -7.81
CA GLU A 74 -6.64 -6.47 -7.66
C GLU A 74 -8.14 -6.14 -7.62
N LYS A 75 -8.95 -6.73 -8.49
CA LYS A 75 -10.41 -6.58 -8.50
C LYS A 75 -11.06 -6.99 -7.18
N LYS A 76 -10.65 -8.12 -6.58
CA LYS A 76 -11.15 -8.56 -5.28
C LYS A 76 -10.78 -7.58 -4.17
N LEU A 77 -9.57 -7.07 -4.17
CA LEU A 77 -9.09 -6.08 -3.20
C LEU A 77 -9.84 -4.76 -3.33
N MET A 78 -10.10 -4.30 -4.56
CA MET A 78 -10.97 -3.13 -4.79
C MET A 78 -12.36 -3.31 -4.19
N ALA A 79 -12.95 -4.51 -4.32
CA ALA A 79 -14.25 -4.80 -3.71
C ALA A 79 -14.21 -4.73 -2.17
N VAL A 80 -13.14 -5.26 -1.56
CA VAL A 80 -12.90 -5.17 -0.10
C VAL A 80 -12.84 -3.71 0.34
N PHE A 81 -12.00 -2.89 -0.33
CA PHE A 81 -11.86 -1.47 0.01
C PHE A 81 -13.15 -0.69 -0.20
N ARG A 82 -13.90 -0.97 -1.26
CA ARG A 82 -15.21 -0.35 -1.47
C ARG A 82 -16.18 -0.68 -0.34
N ASN A 83 -16.14 -1.90 0.18
CA ASN A 83 -16.98 -2.30 1.32
C ASN A 83 -16.55 -1.58 2.60
N ILE A 84 -15.25 -1.51 2.89
CA ILE A 84 -14.69 -0.79 4.04
C ILE A 84 -15.13 0.68 4.03
N PHE A 85 -15.12 1.32 2.86
CA PHE A 85 -15.46 2.74 2.71
C PHE A 85 -16.92 3.00 2.31
N SER A 86 -17.80 1.98 2.31
CA SER A 86 -19.20 2.12 1.85
C SER A 86 -19.99 3.21 2.57
N ASN A 87 -19.72 3.43 3.85
CA ASN A 87 -20.37 4.43 4.71
C ASN A 87 -19.50 5.66 4.98
N ILE A 88 -18.47 5.91 4.15
CA ILE A 88 -17.50 6.98 4.35
C ILE A 88 -17.51 7.91 3.14
N ASN A 89 -17.79 9.18 3.38
CA ASN A 89 -18.00 10.16 2.33
C ASN A 89 -16.71 10.77 1.76
N PHE A 90 -15.60 10.67 2.48
CA PHE A 90 -14.35 11.31 2.12
C PHE A 90 -13.36 10.41 1.37
N VAL A 91 -13.75 9.16 1.04
CA VAL A 91 -12.93 8.22 0.24
C VAL A 91 -13.77 7.57 -0.83
N HIS A 92 -13.27 7.56 -2.05
CA HIS A 92 -13.88 6.90 -3.20
C HIS A 92 -12.96 5.85 -3.80
N VAL A 93 -13.50 4.67 -4.04
CA VAL A 93 -12.85 3.56 -4.70
C VAL A 93 -13.61 3.23 -5.98
N PRO A 94 -12.97 3.09 -7.15
CA PRO A 94 -13.67 2.79 -8.40
C PRO A 94 -14.47 1.49 -8.32
N LYS A 95 -15.62 1.46 -8.99
CA LYS A 95 -16.39 0.22 -9.19
C LYS A 95 -15.79 -0.57 -10.35
N THR A 96 -15.54 -1.85 -10.16
CA THR A 96 -15.10 -2.74 -11.23
C THR A 96 -16.27 -3.23 -12.08
N TYR A 97 -16.01 -3.48 -13.37
CA TYR A 97 -16.97 -4.04 -14.32
C TYR A 97 -16.50 -5.44 -14.76
N ASP A 98 -17.01 -6.48 -14.10
CA ASP A 98 -16.56 -7.86 -14.31
C ASP A 98 -16.74 -8.33 -15.76
N LYS A 99 -17.88 -8.00 -16.37
CA LYS A 99 -18.16 -8.35 -17.77
C LYS A 99 -17.27 -7.64 -18.80
N LEU A 100 -16.56 -6.60 -18.39
CA LEU A 100 -15.65 -5.81 -19.21
C LEU A 100 -14.19 -5.99 -18.78
N SER A 101 -13.92 -6.91 -17.85
CA SER A 101 -12.59 -7.20 -17.35
C SER A 101 -12.17 -8.62 -17.72
N THR A 102 -10.86 -8.81 -17.86
CA THR A 102 -10.22 -10.10 -18.15
C THR A 102 -8.95 -10.21 -17.29
N LYS A 103 -8.23 -11.33 -17.39
CA LYS A 103 -6.94 -11.47 -16.70
C LYS A 103 -5.91 -10.37 -17.05
N ARG A 104 -6.05 -9.71 -18.20
CA ARG A 104 -5.11 -8.70 -18.73
C ARG A 104 -5.74 -7.31 -18.92
N LEU A 105 -7.02 -7.17 -18.64
CA LEU A 105 -7.76 -5.91 -18.74
C LEU A 105 -8.62 -5.74 -17.49
N LEU A 106 -8.36 -4.70 -16.71
CA LEU A 106 -9.21 -4.30 -15.61
C LEU A 106 -9.98 -3.03 -15.99
N THR A 107 -11.30 -3.14 -16.07
CA THR A 107 -12.20 -2.03 -16.38
C THR A 107 -12.92 -1.60 -15.11
N MET A 108 -12.88 -0.30 -14.84
CA MET A 108 -13.47 0.28 -13.63
C MET A 108 -14.12 1.63 -13.93
N SER A 109 -14.96 2.11 -13.02
CA SER A 109 -15.58 3.44 -13.15
C SER A 109 -14.51 4.52 -13.15
N TRP A 110 -14.71 5.55 -13.98
CA TRP A 110 -13.91 6.75 -13.92
C TRP A 110 -14.28 7.55 -12.67
N LEU A 111 -13.28 8.03 -11.95
CA LEU A 111 -13.45 8.98 -10.86
C LEU A 111 -12.79 10.30 -11.27
N ASP A 112 -13.58 11.37 -11.29
CA ASP A 112 -13.05 12.70 -11.55
C ASP A 112 -12.28 13.20 -10.31
N GLY A 113 -11.17 13.86 -10.55
CA GLY A 113 -10.34 14.41 -9.47
C GLY A 113 -9.10 15.12 -10.00
N GLU A 114 -8.52 15.97 -9.19
CA GLU A 114 -7.26 16.66 -9.46
C GLU A 114 -6.11 15.98 -8.70
N PRO A 115 -4.88 15.94 -9.28
CA PRO A 115 -3.72 15.44 -8.57
C PRO A 115 -3.56 16.12 -7.21
N ILE A 116 -3.31 15.35 -6.16
CA ILE A 116 -3.20 15.87 -4.80
C ILE A 116 -2.11 16.95 -4.66
N LEU A 117 -1.05 16.88 -5.45
CA LEU A 117 0.03 17.87 -5.47
C LEU A 117 -0.42 19.27 -5.91
N ASN A 118 -1.53 19.38 -6.65
CA ASN A 118 -2.09 20.68 -7.01
C ASN A 118 -2.56 21.50 -5.79
N PHE A 119 -2.82 20.82 -4.67
CA PHE A 119 -3.28 21.44 -3.41
C PHE A 119 -2.13 21.87 -2.49
N LYS A 120 -0.87 21.67 -2.89
CA LYS A 120 0.32 21.98 -2.06
C LYS A 120 0.34 23.47 -1.61
N LYS A 121 -0.16 24.38 -2.44
CA LYS A 121 -0.22 25.82 -2.17
C LYS A 121 -1.60 26.30 -1.70
N SER A 122 -2.55 25.40 -1.45
CA SER A 122 -3.88 25.75 -0.93
C SER A 122 -3.81 26.28 0.52
N PRO A 123 -4.85 26.96 1.00
CA PRO A 123 -4.93 27.40 2.40
C PRO A 123 -4.63 26.27 3.40
N LYS A 124 -4.11 26.61 4.57
CA LYS A 124 -3.73 25.66 5.63
C LYS A 124 -4.88 24.70 5.97
N GLU A 125 -6.10 25.23 6.07
CA GLU A 125 -7.31 24.46 6.38
C GLU A 125 -7.57 23.36 5.34
N THR A 126 -7.53 23.70 4.05
CA THR A 126 -7.66 22.73 2.95
C THR A 126 -6.60 21.65 3.02
N ARG A 127 -5.34 22.04 3.25
CA ARG A 127 -4.24 21.07 3.37
C ARG A 127 -4.39 20.16 4.58
N ASN A 128 -4.83 20.68 5.72
CA ASN A 128 -5.09 19.90 6.92
C ASN A 128 -6.26 18.92 6.71
N THR A 129 -7.34 19.35 6.06
CA THR A 129 -8.46 18.47 5.70
C THR A 129 -7.99 17.32 4.82
N LEU A 130 -7.21 17.60 3.77
CA LEU A 130 -6.66 16.58 2.89
C LEU A 130 -5.72 15.64 3.63
N ALA A 131 -4.84 16.14 4.49
CA ALA A 131 -3.96 15.31 5.31
C ALA A 131 -4.74 14.39 6.24
N ALA A 132 -5.78 14.91 6.90
CA ALA A 132 -6.66 14.10 7.76
C ALA A 132 -7.42 13.03 6.97
N ASN A 133 -7.94 13.36 5.77
CA ASN A 133 -8.62 12.40 4.91
C ASN A 133 -7.65 11.31 4.42
N MET A 134 -6.43 11.67 4.01
CA MET A 134 -5.38 10.71 3.63
C MET A 134 -5.00 9.80 4.79
N TYR A 135 -4.78 10.37 5.98
CA TYR A 135 -4.48 9.60 7.19
C TYR A 135 -5.57 8.55 7.46
N LYS A 136 -6.84 8.97 7.48
CA LYS A 136 -7.97 8.08 7.71
C LYS A 136 -8.12 7.04 6.61
N ALA A 137 -7.90 7.41 5.34
CA ALA A 137 -7.95 6.49 4.21
C ALA A 137 -6.91 5.36 4.31
N TRP A 138 -5.76 5.65 4.92
CA TRP A 138 -4.67 4.69 5.12
C TRP A 138 -4.85 3.83 6.38
N TYR A 139 -5.07 4.48 7.51
CA TYR A 139 -4.99 3.82 8.82
C TYR A 139 -6.30 3.15 9.23
N LYS A 140 -7.47 3.64 8.79
CA LYS A 140 -8.73 2.98 9.11
C LYS A 140 -8.80 1.53 8.58
N PRO A 141 -8.50 1.22 7.30
CA PRO A 141 -8.45 -0.17 6.84
C PRO A 141 -7.42 -1.01 7.59
N PHE A 142 -6.29 -0.42 7.96
CA PHE A 142 -5.24 -1.11 8.68
C PHE A 142 -5.66 -1.50 10.09
N PHE A 143 -6.12 -0.56 10.90
CA PHE A 143 -6.46 -0.82 12.30
C PHE A 143 -7.76 -1.61 12.48
N GLU A 144 -8.76 -1.41 11.63
CA GLU A 144 -10.07 -2.06 11.79
C GLU A 144 -10.17 -3.41 11.06
N TYR A 145 -9.42 -3.59 9.97
CA TYR A 145 -9.55 -4.75 9.08
C TYR A 145 -8.23 -5.46 8.77
N GLY A 146 -7.11 -4.96 9.26
CA GLY A 146 -5.79 -5.52 8.98
C GLY A 146 -5.34 -5.35 7.52
N VAL A 147 -5.89 -4.40 6.78
CA VAL A 147 -5.59 -4.21 5.36
C VAL A 147 -4.94 -2.86 5.13
N LEU A 148 -3.76 -2.85 4.52
CA LEU A 148 -3.00 -1.63 4.23
C LEU A 148 -2.78 -1.48 2.72
N HIS A 149 -2.97 -0.26 2.22
CA HIS A 149 -2.53 0.11 0.87
C HIS A 149 -1.01 0.24 0.85
N GLY A 150 -0.31 -0.72 0.26
CA GLY A 150 1.15 -0.84 0.32
C GLY A 150 1.92 0.10 -0.62
N ASP A 151 1.25 0.93 -1.43
CA ASP A 151 1.90 1.87 -2.34
C ASP A 151 1.47 3.32 -2.06
N PRO A 152 2.24 4.09 -1.26
CA PRO A 152 1.94 5.47 -0.89
C PRO A 152 2.23 6.49 -1.99
N HIS A 153 2.50 6.06 -3.22
CA HIS A 153 2.82 6.98 -4.31
C HIS A 153 1.65 7.94 -4.58
N LEU A 154 1.92 9.24 -4.59
CA LEU A 154 0.88 10.27 -4.71
C LEU A 154 0.10 10.21 -6.03
N GLY A 155 0.63 9.56 -7.07
CA GLY A 155 -0.07 9.29 -8.33
C GLY A 155 -1.24 8.31 -8.20
N ASN A 156 -1.32 7.57 -7.10
CA ASN A 156 -2.42 6.65 -6.80
C ASN A 156 -3.61 7.35 -6.13
N TYR A 157 -3.55 8.67 -5.96
CA TYR A 157 -4.59 9.46 -5.31
C TYR A 157 -4.95 10.69 -6.12
N SER A 158 -6.24 11.02 -6.13
CA SER A 158 -6.70 12.33 -6.59
C SER A 158 -7.74 12.90 -5.63
N VAL A 159 -8.02 14.19 -5.75
CA VAL A 159 -8.90 14.93 -4.85
C VAL A 159 -10.10 15.42 -5.64
N GLN A 160 -11.29 15.16 -5.16
CA GLN A 160 -12.50 15.78 -5.66
C GLN A 160 -12.62 17.20 -5.08
N LYS A 161 -12.58 18.19 -5.95
CA LYS A 161 -12.50 19.61 -5.57
C LYS A 161 -13.72 20.12 -4.78
N LYS A 162 -14.88 19.48 -5.00
CA LYS A 162 -16.16 19.91 -4.39
C LYS A 162 -16.22 19.72 -2.87
N ASP A 163 -15.55 18.69 -2.34
CA ASP A 163 -15.68 18.25 -0.94
C ASP A 163 -14.35 17.78 -0.33
N LEU A 164 -13.25 17.90 -1.06
CA LEU A 164 -11.91 17.44 -0.68
C LEU A 164 -11.83 15.95 -0.36
N SER A 165 -12.75 15.15 -0.90
CA SER A 165 -12.69 13.70 -0.78
C SER A 165 -11.56 13.11 -1.64
N ILE A 166 -11.04 11.96 -1.22
CA ILE A 166 -9.89 11.30 -1.83
C ILE A 166 -10.37 10.14 -2.71
N ASN A 167 -9.97 10.13 -3.96
CA ASN A 167 -10.07 8.96 -4.81
C ASN A 167 -8.81 8.12 -4.62
N ILE A 168 -8.97 6.81 -4.44
CA ILE A 168 -7.85 5.85 -4.37
C ILE A 168 -7.88 5.01 -5.65
N TYR A 169 -6.72 4.93 -6.33
CA TYR A 169 -6.50 4.09 -7.49
C TYR A 169 -5.49 3.01 -7.15
N ASP A 170 -5.24 2.08 -8.02
CA ASP A 170 -4.23 1.02 -7.94
C ASP A 170 -4.23 0.22 -6.62
N PHE A 171 -4.79 -0.97 -6.68
CA PHE A 171 -4.93 -1.87 -5.52
C PHE A 171 -4.02 -3.10 -5.63
N GLY A 172 -3.04 -3.09 -6.54
CA GLY A 172 -2.10 -4.19 -6.75
C GLY A 172 -1.22 -4.48 -5.54
N CYS A 173 -0.80 -3.44 -4.82
CA CYS A 173 0.16 -3.53 -3.70
C CYS A 173 -0.47 -3.63 -2.32
N MET A 174 -1.67 -4.19 -2.19
CA MET A 174 -2.32 -4.34 -0.88
C MET A 174 -1.62 -5.37 0.00
N ARG A 175 -1.57 -5.08 1.30
CA ARG A 175 -1.06 -5.98 2.35
C ARG A 175 -2.16 -6.34 3.32
N ILE A 176 -2.20 -7.62 3.69
CA ILE A 176 -3.14 -8.14 4.70
C ILE A 176 -2.29 -8.61 5.88
N PHE A 177 -2.61 -8.11 7.05
CA PHE A 177 -1.95 -8.43 8.31
C PHE A 177 -2.91 -9.20 9.21
N ASN A 178 -2.39 -10.11 10.02
CA ASN A 178 -3.17 -10.78 11.05
C ASN A 178 -3.43 -9.86 12.26
N GLY A 179 -4.41 -10.21 13.08
CA GLY A 179 -4.80 -9.40 14.25
C GLY A 179 -3.67 -9.22 15.25
N ASN A 180 -2.82 -10.24 15.45
CA ASN A 180 -1.69 -10.15 16.38
C ASN A 180 -0.68 -9.10 15.92
N PHE A 181 -0.41 -9.00 14.61
CA PHE A 181 0.47 -7.97 14.08
C PHE A 181 -0.09 -6.57 14.37
N ILE A 182 -1.39 -6.37 14.13
CA ILE A 182 -2.05 -5.07 14.38
C ILE A 182 -2.01 -4.74 15.88
N GLN A 183 -2.30 -5.72 16.74
CA GLN A 183 -2.20 -5.52 18.18
C GLN A 183 -0.78 -5.15 18.60
N GLY A 184 0.23 -5.83 18.06
CA GLY A 184 1.62 -5.49 18.31
C GLY A 184 1.99 -4.06 17.88
N VAL A 185 1.39 -3.52 16.81
CA VAL A 185 1.58 -2.11 16.41
C VAL A 185 1.03 -1.16 17.48
N ILE A 186 -0.16 -1.46 18.00
CA ILE A 186 -0.81 -0.64 19.03
C ILE A 186 -0.04 -0.75 20.36
N ASP A 187 0.31 -1.96 20.77
CA ASP A 187 1.02 -2.22 22.02
C ASP A 187 2.39 -1.56 22.05
N LEU A 188 3.10 -1.57 20.91
CA LEU A 188 4.40 -0.92 20.79
C LEU A 188 4.29 0.60 20.94
N TYR A 189 3.25 1.24 20.41
CA TYR A 189 3.00 2.66 20.62
C TYR A 189 2.93 3.00 22.11
N PHE A 190 2.10 2.27 22.87
CA PHE A 190 1.97 2.50 24.30
C PHE A 190 3.24 2.14 25.08
N ALA A 191 3.90 1.03 24.70
CA ALA A 191 5.17 0.63 25.32
C ALA A 191 6.26 1.70 25.19
N LEU A 192 6.37 2.33 24.02
CA LEU A 192 7.32 3.41 23.78
C LEU A 192 6.95 4.70 24.56
N GLN A 193 5.66 5.03 24.61
CA GLN A 193 5.15 6.17 25.36
C GLN A 193 5.41 6.02 26.86
N GLU A 194 5.15 4.84 27.41
CA GLU A 194 5.37 4.48 28.82
C GLU A 194 6.83 4.14 29.14
N LYS A 195 7.70 4.01 28.14
CA LYS A 195 9.10 3.54 28.25
C LYS A 195 9.19 2.15 28.89
N ASP A 196 8.19 1.30 28.65
CA ASP A 196 8.12 -0.06 29.16
C ASP A 196 8.77 -1.05 28.20
N ASN A 197 9.99 -1.48 28.54
CA ASN A 197 10.76 -2.42 27.75
C ASN A 197 10.12 -3.83 27.67
N SER A 198 9.41 -4.25 28.71
CA SER A 198 8.77 -5.58 28.73
C SER A 198 7.60 -5.63 27.75
N LYS A 199 6.78 -4.57 27.74
CA LYS A 199 5.70 -4.42 26.74
C LYS A 199 6.24 -4.30 25.33
N ALA A 200 7.35 -3.57 25.14
CA ALA A 200 7.99 -3.44 23.84
C ALA A 200 8.49 -4.80 23.30
N VAL A 201 9.11 -5.63 24.14
CA VAL A 201 9.54 -6.99 23.77
C VAL A 201 8.33 -7.80 23.32
N HIS A 202 7.25 -7.82 24.10
CA HIS A 202 6.03 -8.55 23.75
C HIS A 202 5.44 -8.10 22.39
N ALA A 203 5.41 -6.79 22.15
CA ALA A 203 4.94 -6.24 20.87
C ALA A 203 5.81 -6.69 19.68
N TYR A 204 7.14 -6.70 19.82
CA TYR A 204 8.04 -7.20 18.79
C TYR A 204 7.90 -8.71 18.55
N GLU A 205 7.65 -9.50 19.61
CA GLU A 205 7.38 -10.94 19.47
C GLU A 205 6.12 -11.20 18.63
N GLN A 206 5.09 -10.37 18.77
CA GLN A 206 3.90 -10.45 17.91
C GLN A 206 4.20 -10.14 16.43
N TRP A 207 5.28 -9.43 16.14
CA TRP A 207 5.79 -9.20 14.77
C TRP A 207 6.71 -10.32 14.28
N GLY A 208 6.97 -11.34 15.11
CA GLY A 208 7.80 -12.47 14.76
C GLY A 208 9.29 -12.31 15.09
N PHE A 209 9.68 -11.26 15.82
CA PHE A 209 11.04 -11.17 16.34
C PHE A 209 11.25 -12.18 17.45
N THR A 210 12.37 -12.87 17.42
CA THR A 210 12.77 -13.86 18.44
C THR A 210 14.11 -13.50 19.06
N ASP A 211 14.38 -14.06 20.25
CA ASP A 211 15.67 -13.89 20.96
C ASP A 211 16.06 -12.40 21.10
N ILE A 212 15.15 -11.60 21.63
CA ILE A 212 15.34 -10.16 21.77
C ILE A 212 16.25 -9.87 22.97
N THR A 213 17.55 -9.75 22.70
CA THR A 213 18.54 -9.31 23.69
C THR A 213 18.39 -7.82 24.02
N LYS A 214 19.04 -7.37 25.09
CA LYS A 214 19.05 -5.94 25.45
C LYS A 214 19.59 -5.04 24.34
N GLU A 215 20.61 -5.51 23.63
CA GLU A 215 21.21 -4.80 22.49
C GLU A 215 20.25 -4.74 21.30
N LYS A 216 19.60 -5.85 20.94
CA LYS A 216 18.57 -5.88 19.90
C LYS A 216 17.42 -4.95 20.26
N LEU A 217 16.92 -5.01 21.50
CA LEU A 217 15.82 -4.15 21.96
C LEU A 217 16.17 -2.66 21.84
N LYS A 218 17.40 -2.28 22.21
CA LYS A 218 17.86 -0.88 22.07
C LYS A 218 17.81 -0.41 20.60
N VAL A 219 18.23 -1.25 19.67
CA VAL A 219 18.19 -0.93 18.23
C VAL A 219 16.75 -0.86 17.74
N LEU A 220 15.92 -1.83 18.10
CA LEU A 220 14.50 -1.87 17.70
C LEU A 220 13.74 -0.64 18.25
N ASN A 221 13.93 -0.31 19.52
CA ASN A 221 13.29 0.86 20.14
C ASN A 221 13.75 2.18 19.50
N LYS A 222 15.02 2.29 19.08
CA LYS A 222 15.51 3.47 18.38
C LYS A 222 14.83 3.61 17.01
N TRP A 223 14.72 2.53 16.28
CA TRP A 223 14.03 2.49 14.98
C TRP A 223 12.54 2.77 15.12
N ALA A 224 11.87 2.10 16.07
CA ALA A 224 10.46 2.32 16.36
C ALA A 224 10.20 3.77 16.83
N GLY A 225 11.03 4.32 17.70
CA GLY A 225 10.93 5.72 18.14
C GLY A 225 10.97 6.70 16.98
N PHE A 226 11.78 6.44 15.95
CA PHE A 226 11.77 7.24 14.71
C PHE A 226 10.44 7.13 13.96
N LEU A 227 9.90 5.92 13.80
CA LEU A 227 8.65 5.69 13.08
C LEU A 227 7.42 6.27 13.82
N TYR A 228 7.40 6.15 15.14
CA TYR A 228 6.27 6.61 15.94
C TYR A 228 6.38 8.08 16.37
N SER A 229 7.52 8.74 16.14
CA SER A 229 7.73 10.13 16.57
C SER A 229 6.63 11.10 16.11
N PRO A 230 6.10 11.03 14.87
CA PRO A 230 5.01 11.92 14.45
C PRO A 230 3.70 11.71 15.22
N LEU A 231 3.51 10.52 15.82
CA LEU A 231 2.32 10.18 16.62
C LEU A 231 2.51 10.53 18.11
N MET A 232 3.75 10.75 18.54
CA MET A 232 4.09 11.05 19.94
C MET A 232 4.27 12.56 20.22
N GLU A 233 4.39 13.36 19.15
CA GLU A 233 4.53 14.81 19.28
C GLU A 233 3.14 15.46 19.27
N ASP A 234 2.79 16.14 20.37
CA ASP A 234 1.58 16.99 20.45
C ASP A 234 1.88 18.37 19.83
N LYS A 235 2.18 18.36 18.52
CA LYS A 235 2.43 19.56 17.73
C LYS A 235 1.50 19.59 16.54
N VAL A 236 0.73 20.66 16.41
CA VAL A 236 -0.13 20.98 15.25
C VAL A 236 0.62 21.83 14.25
#